data_a93c46e9f4807a1b06ebf67365db845f
#
_entry.id   a93c46e9f4807a1b06ebf67365db845f
#
_cell.length_a   1.000
_cell.length_b   1.000
_cell.length_c   1.000
_cell.angle_alpha   90.00
_cell.angle_beta   90.00
_cell.angle_gamma   90.00
#
_symmetry.space_group_name_H-M   'P 1'
#
loop_
_entity.id
_entity.type
_entity.pdbx_description
1 polymer ?
#
loop_
_entity_poly.entity_id
_entity_poly.type
_entity_poly.pdbx_seq_one_letter_code
_entity_poly.pdbx_strand_id
1 'polypeptide(L)'
;MRRQRIMSMISGLALVAGSLFAGASLARADTPPAEFGTDWHDPITADPPLTRPAGRSCEVTLAAAQFRDFTPYRGSYTPPEACPGPWAKVVLRLDGKVKGRQYDRLGNLTVDGVEILRTSTPQPSPDGITWSVEKDVTRYTDTLRRPGAVEMLIGNVVNDTYTGVLDVRVTLTFHTGRPAAGPGRGTGGGAPGTARGTDRAVPDRVLPVTAAPVTTPRNTERLLAEVYATGSGGGCEEYWYLTVPDAAPYSCKAAEGPYREVRISVDGRLAGIAAPFPTVWTGGWSNPFLWYVTPGPRAFDVQPVTYDLTPFAALLNDGRPHAVEVSVAGVPAGQSGWSVPANLLLWQDHGRRTVTGALTRHQQTEPVNTPRYTAGSPHRLDTTGGHSLTVSGYLDTSHGRVTTTVTRTLAHTSAHTWTDGEDRDALTAEWRDDETVTTGGVTTRTARTHTMDGETTLGADSRLRTVLGLGDRADTTVYRPGRPASRTRLDHTYTGDATYTYGVPRDQRHAVGTTTDRYRLRTPDGCYDHTLRTAQGVLVEDSSGC
;
A
#
# COMPACT_ATOMS: atom_id res chain seq x y z
N MET A 1 -17.49 15.08 -89.31
CA MET A 1 -17.81 16.50 -89.11
C MET A 1 -17.92 16.73 -87.60
N ARG A 2 -16.96 17.38 -87.04
CA ARG A 2 -17.03 18.67 -86.28
C ARG A 2 -18.14 18.65 -85.23
N ARG A 3 -18.00 18.92 -83.92
CA ARG A 3 -17.19 19.85 -83.10
C ARG A 3 -17.33 19.40 -81.61
N GLN A 4 -16.34 19.31 -80.76
CA GLN A 4 -15.62 20.32 -79.96
C GLN A 4 -16.42 20.97 -78.79
N ARG A 5 -15.88 20.77 -77.58
CA ARG A 5 -15.79 21.65 -76.38
C ARG A 5 -17.00 21.61 -75.42
N ILE A 6 -16.87 21.64 -74.12
CA ILE A 6 -16.01 22.46 -73.23
C ILE A 6 -15.94 21.77 -71.84
N MET A 7 -14.80 21.89 -71.18
CA MET A 7 -14.47 21.62 -69.76
C MET A 7 -15.33 22.47 -68.81
N SER A 8 -15.70 21.90 -67.70
CA SER A 8 -15.87 22.65 -66.44
C SER A 8 -15.42 21.78 -65.28
N MET A 9 -14.36 22.19 -64.62
CA MET A 9 -13.89 21.70 -63.32
C MET A 9 -14.87 22.12 -62.23
N ILE A 10 -15.29 21.18 -61.40
CA ILE A 10 -15.78 21.47 -60.05
C ILE A 10 -14.95 20.65 -59.10
N SER A 11 -14.10 21.36 -58.35
CA SER A 11 -13.33 20.80 -57.23
C SER A 11 -14.27 20.47 -56.10
N GLY A 12 -14.50 19.19 -55.84
CA GLY A 12 -15.14 18.71 -54.65
C GLY A 12 -14.11 18.38 -53.56
N LEU A 13 -14.03 19.21 -52.52
CA LEU A 13 -13.28 18.96 -51.30
C LEU A 13 -13.93 17.79 -50.57
N ALA A 14 -13.31 16.62 -50.60
CA ALA A 14 -13.70 15.51 -49.75
C ALA A 14 -13.04 15.73 -48.38
N LEU A 15 -13.83 16.15 -47.38
CA LEU A 15 -13.45 16.09 -45.98
C LEU A 15 -13.38 14.61 -45.58
N VAL A 16 -12.17 14.07 -45.47
CA VAL A 16 -11.92 12.82 -44.78
C VAL A 16 -11.94 13.11 -43.28
N ALA A 17 -13.09 12.86 -42.66
CA ALA A 17 -13.17 12.76 -41.21
C ALA A 17 -12.45 11.47 -40.79
N GLY A 18 -11.18 11.60 -40.46
CA GLY A 18 -10.41 10.53 -39.82
C GLY A 18 -10.92 10.29 -38.41
N SER A 19 -11.79 9.32 -38.23
CA SER A 19 -12.12 8.77 -36.92
C SER A 19 -10.88 8.07 -36.39
N LEU A 20 -10.16 8.75 -35.49
CA LEU A 20 -9.18 8.12 -34.63
C LEU A 20 -9.91 7.19 -33.66
N PHE A 21 -10.22 6.00 -34.09
CA PHE A 21 -10.43 4.89 -33.16
C PHE A 21 -9.08 4.62 -32.50
N ALA A 22 -8.90 5.12 -31.29
CA ALA A 22 -7.91 4.56 -30.40
C ALA A 22 -8.32 3.10 -30.14
N GLY A 23 -7.77 2.19 -30.94
CA GLY A 23 -7.91 0.77 -30.75
C GLY A 23 -7.30 0.45 -29.40
N ALA A 24 -8.14 0.11 -28.41
CA ALA A 24 -7.68 -0.65 -27.27
C ALA A 24 -7.02 -1.92 -27.85
N SER A 25 -5.71 -2.04 -27.71
CA SER A 25 -5.00 -3.26 -28.03
C SER A 25 -5.55 -4.31 -27.08
N LEU A 26 -6.42 -5.17 -27.57
CA LEU A 26 -6.77 -6.40 -26.88
C LEU A 26 -5.45 -7.17 -26.76
N ALA A 27 -4.85 -7.19 -25.58
CA ALA A 27 -3.74 -8.08 -25.29
C ALA A 27 -4.21 -9.49 -25.66
N ARG A 28 -3.46 -10.15 -26.53
CA ARG A 28 -3.79 -11.50 -26.98
C ARG A 28 -3.64 -12.40 -25.78
N ALA A 29 -4.75 -12.90 -25.25
CA ALA A 29 -4.75 -13.84 -24.15
C ALA A 29 -4.01 -15.11 -24.62
N ASP A 30 -2.98 -15.51 -23.89
CA ASP A 30 -2.24 -16.73 -24.18
C ASP A 30 -3.06 -17.95 -23.79
N THR A 31 -2.89 -19.04 -24.55
CA THR A 31 -3.51 -20.31 -24.17
C THR A 31 -2.72 -20.90 -22.99
N PRO A 32 -3.35 -21.11 -21.84
CA PRO A 32 -2.63 -21.64 -20.68
C PRO A 32 -2.19 -23.08 -20.94
N PRO A 33 -1.00 -23.48 -20.43
CA PRO A 33 -0.59 -24.88 -20.43
C PRO A 33 -1.51 -25.70 -19.52
N ALA A 34 -1.42 -27.04 -19.59
CA ALA A 34 -2.21 -27.92 -18.73
C ALA A 34 -1.84 -27.78 -17.24
N GLU A 35 -0.57 -27.50 -16.95
CA GLU A 35 0.01 -27.36 -15.62
C GLU A 35 1.05 -26.22 -15.63
N PHE A 36 1.44 -25.73 -14.46
CA PHE A 36 2.58 -24.80 -14.34
C PHE A 36 3.87 -25.46 -14.86
N GLY A 37 4.53 -24.78 -15.78
CA GLY A 37 5.85 -25.15 -16.28
C GLY A 37 7.00 -24.67 -15.38
N THR A 38 8.19 -24.60 -15.97
CA THR A 38 9.40 -24.03 -15.34
C THR A 38 9.52 -22.53 -15.55
N ASP A 39 8.69 -21.98 -16.42
CA ASP A 39 8.62 -20.56 -16.74
C ASP A 39 7.18 -20.04 -16.56
N TRP A 40 7.04 -18.76 -16.28
CA TRP A 40 5.78 -18.05 -16.18
C TRP A 40 5.96 -16.57 -16.51
N HIS A 41 4.86 -15.89 -16.79
CA HIS A 41 4.89 -14.48 -17.12
C HIS A 41 5.47 -13.62 -15.98
N ASP A 42 6.08 -12.53 -16.36
CA ASP A 42 6.53 -11.49 -15.41
C ASP A 42 5.36 -10.99 -14.54
N PRO A 43 5.60 -10.70 -13.27
CA PRO A 43 4.55 -10.21 -12.37
C PRO A 43 3.93 -8.90 -12.84
N ILE A 44 2.61 -8.83 -12.76
CA ILE A 44 1.79 -7.67 -13.11
C ILE A 44 0.73 -7.41 -12.04
N THR A 45 0.36 -6.15 -11.82
CA THR A 45 -0.72 -5.72 -10.91
C THR A 45 -1.82 -5.00 -11.67
N ALA A 46 -3.05 -5.09 -11.18
CA ALA A 46 -4.19 -4.34 -11.73
C ALA A 46 -4.21 -2.86 -11.31
N ASP A 47 -3.25 -2.41 -10.54
CA ASP A 47 -3.14 -1.02 -10.06
C ASP A 47 -3.11 -0.01 -11.22
N PRO A 48 -3.72 1.19 -11.05
CA PRO A 48 -3.68 2.22 -12.08
C PRO A 48 -2.25 2.74 -12.32
N PRO A 49 -1.88 2.98 -13.58
CA PRO A 49 -0.60 3.59 -13.91
C PRO A 49 -0.53 5.01 -13.35
N LEU A 50 0.67 5.45 -12.99
CA LEU A 50 0.88 6.82 -12.56
C LEU A 50 0.76 7.79 -13.73
N THR A 51 -0.13 8.77 -13.62
CA THR A 51 -0.18 9.88 -14.59
C THR A 51 1.08 10.74 -14.44
N ARG A 52 1.71 11.07 -15.57
CA ARG A 52 2.91 11.93 -15.62
C ARG A 52 2.55 13.29 -16.19
N PRO A 53 2.98 14.41 -15.55
CA PRO A 53 2.83 15.74 -16.13
C PRO A 53 3.55 15.84 -17.46
N ALA A 54 2.96 16.56 -18.42
CA ALA A 54 3.65 16.93 -19.62
C ALA A 54 4.78 17.94 -19.32
N GLY A 55 5.86 17.91 -20.08
CA GLY A 55 6.98 18.84 -19.93
C GLY A 55 8.31 18.14 -19.68
N ARG A 56 9.28 18.92 -19.17
CA ARG A 56 10.63 18.43 -18.91
C ARG A 56 10.65 17.50 -17.70
N SER A 57 11.41 16.42 -17.81
CA SER A 57 11.73 15.54 -16.69
C SER A 57 13.23 15.22 -16.65
N CYS A 58 13.71 14.86 -15.47
CA CYS A 58 15.06 14.38 -15.23
C CYS A 58 15.00 13.12 -14.37
N GLU A 59 15.95 12.22 -14.58
CA GLU A 59 16.06 10.98 -13.84
C GLU A 59 17.33 10.96 -12.97
N VAL A 60 17.21 10.42 -11.78
CA VAL A 60 18.32 10.17 -10.85
C VAL A 60 18.23 8.73 -10.35
N THR A 61 19.33 7.99 -10.43
CA THR A 61 19.42 6.66 -9.82
C THR A 61 19.67 6.80 -8.33
N LEU A 62 18.80 6.21 -7.50
CA LEU A 62 18.96 6.15 -6.04
C LEU A 62 19.77 4.94 -5.59
N ALA A 63 19.50 3.77 -6.17
CA ALA A 63 20.16 2.53 -5.83
C ALA A 63 20.32 1.66 -7.09
N ALA A 64 21.42 0.92 -7.15
CA ALA A 64 21.62 -0.16 -8.10
C ALA A 64 22.48 -1.22 -7.39
N ALA A 65 21.87 -2.32 -7.01
CA ALA A 65 22.53 -3.31 -6.14
C ALA A 65 22.00 -4.72 -6.36
N GLN A 66 22.84 -5.70 -6.01
CA GLN A 66 22.47 -7.10 -5.89
C GLN A 66 22.32 -7.45 -4.40
N PHE A 67 21.13 -7.91 -4.01
CA PHE A 67 20.86 -8.35 -2.65
C PHE A 67 21.03 -9.88 -2.56
N ARG A 68 21.95 -10.30 -1.68
CA ARG A 68 22.31 -11.70 -1.45
C ARG A 68 22.08 -12.15 0.00
N ASP A 69 22.04 -11.17 0.91
CA ASP A 69 21.92 -11.35 2.35
C ASP A 69 21.19 -10.14 2.97
N PHE A 70 21.33 -9.92 4.26
CA PHE A 70 20.74 -8.79 4.99
C PHE A 70 21.65 -7.54 5.05
N THR A 71 22.64 -7.45 4.17
CA THR A 71 23.49 -6.26 4.07
C THR A 71 22.77 -5.18 3.26
N PRO A 72 22.48 -4.00 3.84
CA PRO A 72 21.84 -2.93 3.11
C PRO A 72 22.78 -2.29 2.09
N TYR A 73 22.22 -1.90 0.95
CA TYR A 73 22.88 -0.93 0.08
C TYR A 73 22.92 0.44 0.77
N ARG A 74 24.08 1.09 0.74
CA ARG A 74 24.27 2.45 1.22
C ARG A 74 24.87 3.31 0.13
N GLY A 75 24.21 4.45 -0.13
CA GLY A 75 24.61 5.40 -1.15
C GLY A 75 24.30 6.83 -0.74
N SER A 76 24.41 7.74 -1.69
CA SER A 76 24.05 9.13 -1.51
C SER A 76 23.16 9.60 -2.65
N TYR A 77 22.27 10.51 -2.33
CA TYR A 77 21.39 11.20 -3.27
C TYR A 77 21.77 12.67 -3.37
N THR A 78 21.72 13.21 -4.58
CA THR A 78 21.84 14.65 -4.85
C THR A 78 20.71 15.06 -5.79
N PRO A 79 19.98 16.16 -5.49
CA PRO A 79 18.92 16.66 -6.36
C PRO A 79 19.43 16.97 -7.77
N PRO A 80 18.63 16.74 -8.84
CA PRO A 80 19.07 16.98 -10.20
C PRO A 80 19.17 18.48 -10.52
N GLU A 81 20.37 18.99 -10.76
CA GLU A 81 20.61 20.38 -11.15
C GLU A 81 19.88 20.75 -12.44
N ALA A 82 19.78 19.80 -13.36
CA ALA A 82 19.11 19.99 -14.64
C ALA A 82 17.59 20.21 -14.51
N CYS A 83 16.97 19.79 -13.41
CA CYS A 83 15.54 19.96 -13.12
C CYS A 83 15.35 20.52 -11.70
N PRO A 84 15.70 21.77 -11.44
CA PRO A 84 15.48 22.36 -10.12
C PRO A 84 13.98 22.39 -9.79
N GLY A 85 13.65 22.21 -8.50
CA GLY A 85 12.27 22.33 -8.02
C GLY A 85 11.70 23.76 -8.18
N PRO A 86 10.39 23.97 -8.01
CA PRO A 86 9.45 22.99 -7.51
C PRO A 86 9.04 21.95 -8.56
N TRP A 87 8.86 20.69 -8.12
CA TRP A 87 8.42 19.61 -9.01
C TRP A 87 6.91 19.44 -8.94
N ALA A 88 6.30 19.24 -10.10
CA ALA A 88 4.87 18.93 -10.20
C ALA A 88 4.58 17.49 -9.80
N LYS A 89 5.55 16.59 -10.01
CA LYS A 89 5.50 15.18 -9.62
C LYS A 89 6.90 14.59 -9.52
N VAL A 90 7.08 13.68 -8.58
CA VAL A 90 8.26 12.83 -8.48
C VAL A 90 7.80 11.38 -8.45
N VAL A 91 8.23 10.61 -9.43
CA VAL A 91 7.91 9.18 -9.55
C VAL A 91 9.14 8.36 -9.20
N LEU A 92 8.99 7.49 -8.20
CA LEU A 92 9.94 6.43 -7.92
C LEU A 92 9.60 5.23 -8.80
N ARG A 93 10.60 4.63 -9.43
CA ARG A 93 10.50 3.36 -10.13
C ARG A 93 11.57 2.40 -9.62
N LEU A 94 11.14 1.22 -9.20
CA LEU A 94 11.98 0.07 -8.91
C LEU A 94 11.86 -0.89 -10.09
N ASP A 95 12.98 -1.27 -10.69
CA ASP A 95 13.10 -2.36 -11.64
C ASP A 95 13.94 -3.47 -11.01
N GLY A 96 13.42 -4.69 -11.03
CA GLY A 96 14.06 -5.85 -10.45
C GLY A 96 14.13 -7.01 -11.41
N LYS A 97 15.13 -7.87 -11.23
CA LYS A 97 15.24 -9.17 -11.89
C LYS A 97 15.80 -10.21 -10.94
N VAL A 98 15.32 -11.43 -11.09
CA VAL A 98 15.78 -12.57 -10.29
C VAL A 98 15.60 -13.86 -11.08
N LYS A 99 16.53 -14.82 -10.90
CA LYS A 99 16.52 -16.14 -11.55
C LYS A 99 16.83 -17.21 -10.53
N GLY A 100 16.25 -18.41 -10.71
CA GLY A 100 16.54 -19.58 -9.90
C GLY A 100 15.46 -19.84 -8.85
N ARG A 101 15.85 -20.09 -7.60
CA ARG A 101 14.94 -20.34 -6.49
C ARG A 101 15.10 -19.29 -5.40
N GLN A 102 14.00 -18.65 -5.02
CA GLN A 102 13.94 -17.74 -3.90
C GLN A 102 12.50 -17.68 -3.36
N TYR A 103 12.34 -17.26 -2.10
CA TYR A 103 11.08 -16.77 -1.56
C TYR A 103 10.94 -15.27 -1.80
N ASP A 104 9.73 -14.75 -1.59
CA ASP A 104 9.48 -13.33 -1.48
C ASP A 104 10.28 -12.71 -0.32
N ARG A 105 10.68 -11.47 -0.52
CA ARG A 105 11.52 -10.73 0.42
C ARG A 105 10.93 -9.37 0.67
N LEU A 106 10.87 -8.96 1.93
CA LEU A 106 10.50 -7.58 2.27
C LEU A 106 11.65 -6.63 1.93
N GLY A 107 11.30 -5.52 1.28
CA GLY A 107 12.23 -4.46 0.91
C GLY A 107 11.76 -3.09 1.40
N ASN A 108 12.71 -2.24 1.76
CA ASN A 108 12.48 -0.85 2.13
C ASN A 108 13.59 0.06 1.60
N LEU A 109 13.23 1.31 1.35
CA LEU A 109 14.13 2.35 0.89
C LEU A 109 13.91 3.63 1.69
N THR A 110 15.00 4.18 2.20
CA THR A 110 15.01 5.48 2.89
C THR A 110 15.92 6.48 2.19
N VAL A 111 15.54 7.76 2.28
CA VAL A 111 16.41 8.91 1.94
C VAL A 111 16.47 9.78 3.18
N ASP A 112 17.69 9.98 3.69
CA ASP A 112 17.93 10.75 4.92
C ASP A 112 17.07 10.27 6.11
N GLY A 113 16.89 8.95 6.23
CA GLY A 113 16.06 8.30 7.25
C GLY A 113 14.55 8.30 7.00
N VAL A 114 14.06 9.06 6.01
CA VAL A 114 12.65 9.08 5.61
C VAL A 114 12.36 7.86 4.74
N GLU A 115 11.49 6.97 5.16
CA GLU A 115 11.08 5.82 4.35
C GLU A 115 10.13 6.27 3.24
N ILE A 116 10.53 6.06 1.99
CA ILE A 116 9.77 6.48 0.81
C ILE A 116 9.18 5.32 0.02
N LEU A 117 9.69 4.10 0.23
CA LEU A 117 9.19 2.87 -0.39
C LEU A 117 9.25 1.71 0.59
N ARG A 118 8.18 0.93 0.63
CA ARG A 118 8.15 -0.43 1.18
C ARG A 118 7.51 -1.36 0.15
N THR A 119 8.12 -2.51 -0.08
CA THR A 119 7.75 -3.45 -1.14
C THR A 119 8.04 -4.88 -0.72
N SER A 120 7.47 -5.85 -1.42
CA SER A 120 7.98 -7.22 -1.43
C SER A 120 8.47 -7.60 -2.83
N THR A 121 9.15 -8.74 -2.94
CA THR A 121 9.67 -9.25 -4.21
C THR A 121 8.88 -10.46 -4.66
N PRO A 122 8.74 -10.71 -5.98
CA PRO A 122 8.14 -11.93 -6.48
C PRO A 122 9.06 -13.13 -6.30
N GLN A 123 8.48 -14.33 -6.32
CA GLN A 123 9.24 -15.57 -6.40
C GLN A 123 9.66 -15.84 -7.85
N PRO A 124 10.94 -16.14 -8.13
CA PRO A 124 11.43 -16.32 -9.49
C PRO A 124 11.05 -17.66 -10.09
N SER A 125 10.92 -17.69 -11.42
CA SER A 125 11.00 -18.91 -12.21
C SER A 125 12.45 -19.43 -12.30
N PRO A 126 12.67 -20.70 -12.62
CA PRO A 126 14.00 -21.22 -12.94
C PRO A 126 14.69 -20.44 -14.08
N ASP A 127 13.91 -19.95 -15.05
CA ASP A 127 14.41 -19.23 -16.22
C ASP A 127 14.61 -17.72 -15.96
N GLY A 128 14.00 -17.21 -14.91
CA GLY A 128 14.10 -15.83 -14.44
C GLY A 128 12.86 -15.02 -14.75
N ILE A 129 12.67 -13.96 -13.97
CA ILE A 129 11.60 -12.97 -14.13
C ILE A 129 12.15 -11.57 -13.97
N THR A 130 11.43 -10.61 -14.53
CA THR A 130 11.59 -9.18 -14.28
C THR A 130 10.31 -8.60 -13.66
N TRP A 131 10.43 -7.54 -12.87
CA TRP A 131 9.25 -6.82 -12.36
C TRP A 131 9.57 -5.35 -12.18
N SER A 132 8.52 -4.55 -12.10
CA SER A 132 8.67 -3.14 -11.76
C SER A 132 7.58 -2.68 -10.80
N VAL A 133 7.93 -1.70 -9.96
CA VAL A 133 7.02 -1.03 -9.03
C VAL A 133 7.16 0.46 -9.22
N GLU A 134 6.04 1.18 -9.39
CA GLU A 134 6.04 2.64 -9.46
C GLU A 134 5.28 3.24 -8.28
N LYS A 135 5.82 4.32 -7.72
CA LYS A 135 5.21 5.04 -6.61
C LYS A 135 5.34 6.55 -6.78
N ASP A 136 4.24 7.27 -6.53
CA ASP A 136 4.27 8.73 -6.43
C ASP A 136 4.87 9.13 -5.08
N VAL A 137 6.06 9.69 -5.12
CA VAL A 137 6.82 10.15 -3.94
C VAL A 137 6.88 11.67 -3.85
N THR A 138 5.99 12.37 -4.56
CA THR A 138 5.94 13.84 -4.60
C THR A 138 5.81 14.46 -3.20
N ARG A 139 5.10 13.79 -2.28
CA ARG A 139 4.93 14.26 -0.88
C ARG A 139 6.23 14.33 -0.09
N TYR A 140 7.28 13.63 -0.51
CA TYR A 140 8.61 13.67 0.10
C TYR A 140 9.53 14.73 -0.54
N THR A 141 8.97 15.70 -1.26
CA THR A 141 9.70 16.77 -1.94
C THR A 141 10.65 17.53 -1.00
N ASP A 142 10.27 17.78 0.27
CA ASP A 142 11.17 18.43 1.22
C ASP A 142 12.47 17.63 1.43
N THR A 143 12.37 16.32 1.62
CA THR A 143 13.53 15.42 1.72
C THR A 143 14.34 15.42 0.42
N LEU A 144 13.65 15.34 -0.73
CA LEU A 144 14.29 15.23 -2.04
C LEU A 144 14.87 16.55 -2.57
N ARG A 145 14.68 17.68 -1.91
CA ARG A 145 15.32 18.96 -2.26
C ARG A 145 16.76 19.10 -1.78
N ARG A 146 17.22 18.20 -0.93
CA ARG A 146 18.54 18.24 -0.31
C ARG A 146 19.32 16.96 -0.62
N PRO A 147 20.65 17.05 -0.70
CA PRO A 147 21.48 15.86 -0.67
C PRO A 147 21.22 15.08 0.62
N GLY A 148 21.21 13.76 0.55
CA GLY A 148 20.95 12.90 1.70
C GLY A 148 21.54 11.50 1.52
N ALA A 149 21.65 10.77 2.63
CA ALA A 149 22.03 9.36 2.61
C ALA A 149 20.89 8.51 2.04
N VAL A 150 21.24 7.50 1.26
CA VAL A 150 20.31 6.50 0.74
C VAL A 150 20.63 5.17 1.40
N GLU A 151 19.63 4.53 1.97
CA GLU A 151 19.74 3.14 2.43
C GLU A 151 18.60 2.32 1.85
N MET A 152 18.93 1.17 1.26
CA MET A 152 17.95 0.21 0.76
C MET A 152 18.31 -1.18 1.27
N LEU A 153 17.34 -1.86 1.84
CA LEU A 153 17.47 -3.26 2.22
C LEU A 153 16.37 -4.07 1.53
N ILE A 154 16.78 -5.15 0.86
CA ILE A 154 15.91 -6.29 0.55
C ILE A 154 16.58 -7.48 1.23
N GLY A 155 16.03 -7.91 2.37
CA GLY A 155 16.58 -9.02 3.12
C GLY A 155 16.56 -10.30 2.30
N ASN A 156 17.69 -10.93 2.05
CA ASN A 156 17.77 -12.14 1.23
C ASN A 156 18.61 -13.22 1.91
N VAL A 157 18.54 -14.43 1.39
CA VAL A 157 19.40 -15.56 1.76
C VAL A 157 19.78 -16.29 0.48
N VAL A 158 21.06 -16.34 0.16
CA VAL A 158 21.57 -17.09 -1.00
C VAL A 158 22.45 -18.23 -0.50
N ASN A 159 22.08 -19.45 -0.88
CA ASN A 159 22.80 -20.71 -0.56
C ASN A 159 22.48 -21.77 -1.62
N ASP A 160 22.86 -23.02 -1.39
CA ASP A 160 22.64 -24.14 -2.33
C ASP A 160 21.14 -24.41 -2.60
N THR A 161 20.26 -24.05 -1.67
CA THR A 161 18.80 -24.20 -1.80
C THR A 161 18.15 -22.97 -2.43
N TYR A 162 18.55 -21.78 -1.99
CA TYR A 162 18.02 -20.50 -2.45
C TYR A 162 19.08 -19.80 -3.30
N THR A 163 18.98 -19.98 -4.61
CA THR A 163 20.01 -19.54 -5.56
C THR A 163 19.74 -18.15 -6.14
N GLY A 164 18.53 -17.61 -5.94
CA GLY A 164 18.09 -16.36 -6.52
C GLY A 164 18.76 -15.15 -5.88
N VAL A 165 19.54 -14.43 -6.66
CA VAL A 165 20.09 -13.11 -6.32
C VAL A 165 19.16 -12.05 -6.86
N LEU A 166 18.72 -11.13 -6.01
CA LEU A 166 17.85 -10.02 -6.39
C LEU A 166 18.71 -8.88 -6.93
N ASP A 167 18.61 -8.59 -8.23
CA ASP A 167 19.30 -7.49 -8.89
C ASP A 167 18.28 -6.35 -9.09
N VAL A 168 18.47 -5.22 -8.41
CA VAL A 168 17.48 -4.16 -8.30
C VAL A 168 18.10 -2.81 -8.63
N ARG A 169 17.36 -2.01 -9.42
CA ARG A 169 17.63 -0.62 -9.71
C ARG A 169 16.46 0.25 -9.31
N VAL A 170 16.72 1.33 -8.59
CA VAL A 170 15.71 2.33 -8.22
C VAL A 170 16.07 3.68 -8.80
N THR A 171 15.11 4.31 -9.47
CA THR A 171 15.24 5.63 -10.09
C THR A 171 14.15 6.57 -9.59
N LEU A 172 14.46 7.86 -9.54
CA LEU A 172 13.49 8.94 -9.36
C LEU A 172 13.39 9.73 -10.66
N THR A 173 12.17 9.94 -11.15
CA THR A 173 11.87 10.84 -12.26
C THR A 173 11.20 12.11 -11.75
N PHE A 174 11.84 13.25 -11.93
CA PHE A 174 11.38 14.58 -11.50
C PHE A 174 10.70 15.31 -12.66
N HIS A 175 9.41 15.59 -12.54
CA HIS A 175 8.62 16.31 -13.54
C HIS A 175 8.43 17.78 -13.14
N THR A 176 8.85 18.73 -14.00
CA THR A 176 8.74 20.18 -13.75
C THR A 176 7.53 20.82 -14.42
N GLY A 177 6.71 20.06 -15.17
CA GLY A 177 5.52 20.53 -15.86
C GLY A 177 4.34 20.81 -14.92
N ARG A 178 3.18 21.21 -15.50
CA ARG A 178 1.93 21.33 -14.72
C ARG A 178 1.44 19.93 -14.31
N PRO A 179 0.84 19.78 -13.11
CA PRO A 179 0.20 18.52 -12.73
C PRO A 179 -0.81 18.06 -13.80
N ALA A 180 -0.79 16.78 -14.15
CA ALA A 180 -1.77 16.21 -15.07
C ALA A 180 -3.13 16.11 -14.37
N ALA A 181 -4.21 16.52 -15.06
CA ALA A 181 -5.56 16.22 -14.63
C ALA A 181 -5.92 14.80 -15.10
N GLY A 182 -6.39 13.95 -14.19
CA GLY A 182 -6.86 12.60 -14.54
C GLY A 182 -7.03 11.70 -13.31
N PRO A 183 -7.79 10.60 -13.44
CA PRO A 183 -7.92 9.58 -12.40
C PRO A 183 -6.64 8.73 -12.38
N GLY A 184 -5.57 9.26 -11.83
CA GLY A 184 -4.35 8.51 -11.55
C GLY A 184 -4.32 8.08 -10.08
N ARG A 185 -3.49 7.07 -9.78
CA ARG A 185 -3.13 6.71 -8.40
C ARG A 185 -2.58 7.98 -7.75
N GLY A 186 -3.46 8.71 -7.04
CA GLY A 186 -3.02 9.82 -6.20
C GLY A 186 -2.18 9.25 -5.07
N THR A 187 -1.25 10.04 -4.55
CA THR A 187 -0.50 9.68 -3.32
C THR A 187 -1.46 9.11 -2.30
N GLY A 188 -1.32 7.83 -1.99
CA GLY A 188 -2.23 7.10 -1.13
C GLY A 188 -2.53 7.91 0.14
N GLY A 189 -3.80 8.17 0.39
CA GLY A 189 -4.28 8.73 1.64
C GLY A 189 -4.02 10.22 1.86
N GLY A 190 -3.80 11.05 0.83
CA GLY A 190 -3.87 12.48 0.97
C GLY A 190 -5.29 12.87 1.37
N ALA A 191 -5.50 13.27 2.63
CA ALA A 191 -6.79 13.77 3.07
C ALA A 191 -7.20 14.93 2.16
N PRO A 192 -8.31 14.79 1.39
CA PRO A 192 -8.78 15.87 0.54
C PRO A 192 -9.37 16.94 1.43
N GLY A 193 -8.93 18.13 1.27
CA GLY A 193 -9.67 19.29 1.71
C GLY A 193 -9.27 19.89 3.02
N THR A 194 -8.55 20.96 2.89
CA THR A 194 -8.30 21.91 3.94
C THR A 194 -9.01 23.23 3.66
N ALA A 195 -9.37 23.94 4.71
CA ALA A 195 -9.83 25.32 4.65
C ALA A 195 -8.73 26.22 4.03
N ARG A 196 -9.13 27.39 3.55
CA ARG A 196 -8.25 28.40 2.93
C ARG A 196 -6.91 28.50 3.67
N GLY A 197 -5.82 28.22 2.98
CA GLY A 197 -4.44 28.35 3.48
C GLY A 197 -3.60 27.09 3.42
N THR A 198 -4.20 25.87 3.48
CA THR A 198 -3.49 24.58 3.55
C THR A 198 -3.77 23.66 2.34
N ASP A 199 -4.23 24.19 1.23
CA ASP A 199 -4.46 23.43 -0.02
C ASP A 199 -3.16 22.93 -0.70
N ARG A 200 -2.01 23.08 -0.01
CA ARG A 200 -0.74 22.58 -0.52
C ARG A 200 -0.69 21.06 -0.41
N ALA A 201 -0.57 20.38 -1.55
CA ALA A 201 -0.48 18.93 -1.62
C ALA A 201 0.82 18.39 -0.99
N VAL A 202 1.87 19.20 -0.95
CA VAL A 202 3.21 18.84 -0.49
C VAL A 202 3.50 19.49 0.85
N PRO A 203 3.98 18.74 1.86
CA PRO A 203 4.38 19.31 3.15
C PRO A 203 5.62 20.19 3.00
N ASP A 204 5.79 21.14 3.93
CA ASP A 204 6.97 22.00 4.01
C ASP A 204 8.17 21.27 4.61
N ARG A 205 7.90 20.29 5.50
CA ARG A 205 8.91 19.46 6.15
C ARG A 205 8.43 18.02 6.24
N VAL A 206 9.38 17.10 6.06
CA VAL A 206 9.21 15.67 6.35
C VAL A 206 10.31 15.25 7.33
N LEU A 207 9.92 14.63 8.43
CA LEU A 207 10.85 14.20 9.49
C LEU A 207 10.65 12.69 9.73
N PRO A 208 11.71 11.88 9.75
CA PRO A 208 11.59 10.50 10.18
C PRO A 208 11.33 10.44 11.69
N VAL A 209 10.50 9.49 12.11
CA VAL A 209 10.33 9.14 13.52
C VAL A 209 11.38 8.11 13.89
N THR A 210 12.17 8.42 14.90
CA THR A 210 13.23 7.56 15.43
C THR A 210 13.03 7.35 16.92
N ALA A 211 13.88 6.56 17.55
CA ALA A 211 13.89 6.43 19.02
C ALA A 211 14.25 7.75 19.74
N ALA A 212 14.90 8.69 19.04
CA ALA A 212 15.17 10.02 19.59
C ALA A 212 13.94 10.92 19.50
N PRO A 213 13.70 11.78 20.52
CA PRO A 213 12.62 12.75 20.47
C PRO A 213 12.74 13.71 19.28
N VAL A 214 11.63 14.07 18.68
CA VAL A 214 11.54 14.96 17.51
C VAL A 214 11.25 16.40 17.94
N THR A 215 11.89 17.37 17.25
CA THR A 215 11.56 18.79 17.40
C THR A 215 10.93 19.29 16.10
N THR A 216 9.70 19.78 16.17
CA THR A 216 8.98 20.28 15.01
C THR A 216 9.17 21.80 14.84
N PRO A 217 8.93 22.36 13.64
CA PRO A 217 8.83 23.79 13.45
C PRO A 217 7.72 24.39 14.31
N ARG A 218 8.00 25.50 15.00
CA ARG A 218 7.06 26.14 15.94
C ARG A 218 5.81 26.75 15.30
N ASN A 219 5.78 26.83 13.99
CA ASN A 219 4.67 27.35 13.20
C ASN A 219 3.95 26.26 12.39
N THR A 220 3.98 25.02 12.85
CA THR A 220 3.23 23.93 12.22
C THR A 220 1.73 24.17 12.38
N GLU A 221 1.01 24.23 11.24
CA GLU A 221 -0.45 24.43 11.19
C GLU A 221 -1.21 23.15 10.81
N ARG A 222 -0.51 22.15 10.27
CA ARG A 222 -1.04 20.80 9.97
C ARG A 222 0.05 19.77 10.15
N LEU A 223 -0.31 18.63 10.72
CA LEU A 223 0.60 17.54 11.01
C LEU A 223 -0.05 16.19 10.67
N LEU A 224 0.57 15.42 9.79
CA LEU A 224 0.22 14.03 9.54
C LEU A 224 1.37 13.13 9.94
N ALA A 225 1.06 11.89 10.28
CA ALA A 225 2.04 10.82 10.36
C ALA A 225 1.69 9.71 9.34
N GLU A 226 2.71 9.12 8.75
CA GLU A 226 2.63 7.92 7.92
C GLU A 226 3.39 6.80 8.60
N VAL A 227 2.76 5.66 8.77
CA VAL A 227 3.35 4.47 9.39
C VAL A 227 3.28 3.30 8.43
N TYR A 228 4.44 2.77 8.04
CA TYR A 228 4.53 1.53 7.27
C TYR A 228 4.48 0.34 8.23
N ALA A 229 3.28 -0.12 8.54
CA ALA A 229 3.10 -1.23 9.47
C ALA A 229 3.05 -2.57 8.72
N THR A 230 4.05 -3.42 8.96
CA THR A 230 4.13 -4.75 8.36
C THR A 230 4.52 -5.80 9.39
N GLY A 231 3.67 -6.84 9.52
CA GLY A 231 4.06 -8.10 10.14
C GLY A 231 4.95 -8.87 9.16
N SER A 232 6.11 -9.33 9.59
CA SER A 232 7.09 -9.98 8.73
C SER A 232 8.12 -10.77 9.54
N GLY A 233 9.06 -11.43 8.88
CA GLY A 233 10.19 -12.09 9.53
C GLY A 233 10.06 -13.59 9.72
N GLY A 234 9.12 -14.25 9.04
CA GLY A 234 8.97 -15.72 9.00
C GLY A 234 8.45 -16.32 10.31
N GLY A 235 7.90 -15.52 11.20
CA GLY A 235 7.26 -15.96 12.44
C GLY A 235 5.73 -15.80 12.37
N CYS A 236 5.04 -16.10 13.47
CA CYS A 236 3.58 -16.00 13.54
C CYS A 236 3.04 -14.59 13.27
N GLU A 237 3.81 -13.54 13.51
CA GLU A 237 3.41 -12.17 13.21
C GLU A 237 3.40 -11.86 11.69
N GLU A 238 3.99 -12.68 10.84
CA GLU A 238 3.80 -12.60 9.39
C GLU A 238 2.37 -13.02 8.99
N TYR A 239 1.80 -13.95 9.77
CA TYR A 239 0.44 -14.49 9.60
C TYR A 239 -0.44 -14.16 10.83
N TRP A 240 -0.26 -12.97 11.39
CA TRP A 240 -0.92 -12.54 12.63
C TRP A 240 -2.45 -12.76 12.62
N TYR A 241 -3.09 -12.71 11.48
CA TYR A 241 -4.52 -12.92 11.30
C TYR A 241 -4.98 -14.38 11.51
N LEU A 242 -4.03 -15.34 11.57
CA LEU A 242 -4.27 -16.76 11.89
C LEU A 242 -3.92 -17.12 13.33
N THR A 243 -3.34 -16.20 14.11
CA THR A 243 -2.91 -16.55 15.48
C THR A 243 -4.08 -16.90 16.37
N VAL A 244 -3.84 -17.85 17.28
CA VAL A 244 -4.85 -18.35 18.24
C VAL A 244 -4.35 -18.19 19.69
N PRO A 245 -5.25 -18.12 20.70
CA PRO A 245 -4.85 -18.14 22.10
C PRO A 245 -4.05 -19.40 22.47
N ASP A 246 -3.22 -19.32 23.52
CA ASP A 246 -2.30 -20.39 23.94
C ASP A 246 -3.01 -21.73 24.23
N ALA A 247 -4.27 -21.69 24.67
CA ALA A 247 -5.07 -22.89 24.97
C ALA A 247 -5.52 -23.66 23.71
N ALA A 248 -5.47 -23.06 22.53
CA ALA A 248 -5.90 -23.70 21.29
C ALA A 248 -4.76 -24.50 20.66
N PRO A 249 -4.98 -25.70 20.11
CA PRO A 249 -3.95 -26.53 19.48
C PRO A 249 -3.70 -26.07 18.03
N TYR A 250 -2.88 -25.03 17.84
CA TYR A 250 -2.50 -24.49 16.54
C TYR A 250 -1.03 -24.05 16.58
N SER A 251 -0.35 -24.07 15.44
CA SER A 251 1.09 -23.79 15.35
C SER A 251 1.45 -22.34 15.69
N CYS A 252 0.59 -21.37 15.27
CA CYS A 252 0.82 -19.96 15.53
C CYS A 252 -0.04 -19.43 16.68
N LYS A 253 0.61 -19.00 17.75
CA LYS A 253 -0.04 -18.57 18.99
C LYS A 253 0.21 -17.12 19.33
N ALA A 254 -0.83 -16.46 19.84
CA ALA A 254 -0.78 -15.18 20.52
C ALA A 254 -1.85 -15.17 21.61
N ALA A 255 -1.48 -14.86 22.85
CA ALA A 255 -2.41 -14.92 24.00
C ALA A 255 -3.72 -14.16 23.76
N GLU A 256 -3.62 -13.01 23.08
CA GLU A 256 -4.74 -12.13 22.72
C GLU A 256 -5.42 -12.53 21.37
N GLY A 257 -5.02 -13.63 20.72
CA GLY A 257 -5.53 -14.05 19.41
C GLY A 257 -5.14 -13.10 18.27
N PRO A 258 -5.92 -13.02 17.18
CA PRO A 258 -5.52 -12.36 15.93
C PRO A 258 -5.77 -10.84 15.90
N TYR A 259 -6.32 -10.22 16.93
CA TYR A 259 -6.54 -8.78 16.92
C TYR A 259 -5.22 -8.00 16.98
N ARG A 260 -5.01 -7.10 16.04
CA ARG A 260 -3.86 -6.17 16.02
C ARG A 260 -4.36 -4.75 15.77
N GLU A 261 -3.70 -3.78 16.42
CA GLU A 261 -3.99 -2.35 16.26
C GLU A 261 -2.68 -1.58 16.23
N VAL A 262 -2.47 -0.79 15.17
CA VAL A 262 -1.31 0.11 15.06
C VAL A 262 -1.63 1.41 15.79
N ARG A 263 -0.83 1.75 16.77
CA ARG A 263 -0.99 2.94 17.65
C ARG A 263 0.15 3.90 17.43
N ILE A 264 -0.19 5.20 17.42
CA ILE A 264 0.81 6.27 17.51
C ILE A 264 0.51 7.12 18.75
N SER A 265 1.53 7.45 19.51
CA SER A 265 1.44 8.30 20.70
C SER A 265 2.37 9.51 20.61
N VAL A 266 2.01 10.58 21.30
CA VAL A 266 2.79 11.80 21.49
C VAL A 266 2.93 12.02 22.99
N ASP A 267 4.18 12.02 23.48
CA ASP A 267 4.52 12.12 24.91
C ASP A 267 3.70 11.15 25.79
N GLY A 268 3.63 9.89 25.36
CA GLY A 268 2.88 8.81 26.02
C GLY A 268 1.35 8.92 25.92
N ARG A 269 0.80 9.94 25.25
CA ARG A 269 -0.62 10.11 25.03
C ARG A 269 -1.03 9.52 23.67
N LEU A 270 -2.00 8.62 23.66
CA LEU A 270 -2.50 8.00 22.42
C LEU A 270 -3.01 9.08 21.46
N ALA A 271 -2.41 9.19 20.29
CA ALA A 271 -2.73 10.23 19.30
C ALA A 271 -3.44 9.66 18.06
N GLY A 272 -3.31 8.38 17.80
CA GLY A 272 -3.97 7.71 16.67
C GLY A 272 -4.02 6.19 16.85
N ILE A 273 -5.04 5.59 16.25
CA ILE A 273 -5.26 4.14 16.17
C ILE A 273 -5.55 3.77 14.72
N ALA A 274 -5.21 2.56 14.28
CA ALA A 274 -5.56 2.05 12.96
C ALA A 274 -5.57 0.52 12.91
N ALA A 275 -6.41 -0.05 12.06
CA ALA A 275 -6.30 -1.45 11.69
C ALA A 275 -5.11 -1.64 10.72
N PRO A 276 -4.20 -2.59 10.96
CA PRO A 276 -3.19 -2.95 9.98
C PRO A 276 -3.84 -3.60 8.75
N PHE A 277 -3.23 -3.41 7.59
CA PHE A 277 -3.65 -4.16 6.40
C PHE A 277 -3.18 -5.62 6.51
N PRO A 278 -4.06 -6.62 6.30
CA PRO A 278 -3.68 -8.03 6.35
C PRO A 278 -2.92 -8.41 5.08
N THR A 279 -1.67 -8.00 4.98
CA THR A 279 -0.85 -8.26 3.79
C THR A 279 -0.62 -9.76 3.65
N VAL A 280 -0.95 -10.30 2.49
CA VAL A 280 -0.50 -11.62 2.06
C VAL A 280 0.65 -11.40 1.09
N TRP A 281 1.82 -11.84 1.48
CA TRP A 281 3.03 -11.68 0.71
C TRP A 281 3.04 -12.63 -0.50
N THR A 282 3.91 -12.39 -1.47
CA THR A 282 3.97 -13.16 -2.72
C THR A 282 4.42 -14.63 -2.55
N GLY A 283 4.75 -15.04 -1.33
CA GLY A 283 5.01 -16.44 -0.93
C GLY A 283 4.09 -16.94 0.17
N GLY A 284 3.15 -16.11 0.60
CA GLY A 284 2.30 -16.39 1.75
C GLY A 284 1.15 -17.37 1.50
N TRP A 285 0.46 -17.74 2.57
CA TRP A 285 -0.68 -18.63 2.60
C TRP A 285 -0.47 -19.97 1.87
N SER A 286 0.62 -20.67 2.22
CA SER A 286 0.89 -22.08 1.87
C SER A 286 0.97 -22.45 0.38
N ASN A 287 0.56 -21.59 -0.56
CA ASN A 287 0.50 -21.95 -1.97
C ASN A 287 1.13 -20.89 -2.88
N PRO A 288 2.40 -21.04 -3.27
CA PRO A 288 3.11 -20.04 -4.09
C PRO A 288 2.53 -19.87 -5.49
N PHE A 289 1.79 -20.85 -6.00
CA PHE A 289 1.20 -20.81 -7.34
C PHE A 289 0.07 -19.78 -7.48
N LEU A 290 -0.41 -19.21 -6.37
CA LEU A 290 -1.31 -18.06 -6.36
C LEU A 290 -0.61 -16.73 -6.70
N TRP A 291 0.71 -16.62 -6.47
CA TRP A 291 1.40 -15.32 -6.43
C TRP A 291 2.42 -15.09 -7.55
N TYR A 292 2.65 -16.07 -8.41
CA TYR A 292 3.75 -16.01 -9.38
C TYR A 292 3.57 -14.88 -10.40
N VAL A 293 2.34 -14.63 -10.86
CA VAL A 293 2.08 -13.61 -11.90
C VAL A 293 1.31 -12.40 -11.34
N THR A 294 0.29 -12.64 -10.50
CA THR A 294 -0.46 -11.55 -9.86
C THR A 294 -0.22 -11.57 -8.36
N PRO A 295 0.55 -10.61 -7.80
CA PRO A 295 0.71 -10.48 -6.35
C PRO A 295 -0.61 -10.06 -5.70
N GLY A 296 -0.76 -10.34 -4.41
CA GLY A 296 -1.90 -9.87 -3.63
C GLY A 296 -1.95 -8.33 -3.55
N PRO A 297 -3.13 -7.75 -3.22
CA PRO A 297 -3.27 -6.32 -3.06
C PRO A 297 -2.19 -5.71 -2.15
N ARG A 298 -1.57 -4.62 -2.57
CA ARG A 298 -0.51 -3.88 -1.87
C ARG A 298 0.82 -4.62 -1.66
N ALA A 299 1.01 -5.85 -2.13
CA ALA A 299 2.25 -6.58 -1.87
C ALA A 299 3.49 -5.91 -2.49
N PHE A 300 3.36 -5.28 -3.65
CA PHE A 300 4.47 -4.56 -4.32
C PHE A 300 4.59 -3.09 -3.93
N ASP A 301 3.50 -2.45 -3.51
CA ASP A 301 3.51 -1.08 -3.00
C ASP A 301 2.74 -1.04 -1.68
N VAL A 302 3.44 -1.36 -0.59
CA VAL A 302 2.87 -1.30 0.76
C VAL A 302 2.52 0.13 1.08
N GLN A 303 1.23 0.38 1.28
CA GLN A 303 0.73 1.72 1.60
C GLN A 303 0.87 2.00 3.10
N PRO A 304 1.35 3.18 3.49
CA PRO A 304 1.39 3.54 4.90
C PRO A 304 -0.02 3.79 5.44
N VAL A 305 -0.20 3.49 6.72
CA VAL A 305 -1.32 4.00 7.50
C VAL A 305 -1.08 5.48 7.77
N THR A 306 -2.09 6.33 7.51
CA THR A 306 -2.00 7.77 7.75
C THR A 306 -2.81 8.16 8.98
N TYR A 307 -2.25 9.04 9.80
CA TYR A 307 -2.88 9.64 10.98
C TYR A 307 -2.87 11.15 10.85
N ASP A 308 -4.00 11.82 11.11
CA ASP A 308 -4.04 13.28 11.26
C ASP A 308 -3.76 13.65 12.72
N LEU A 309 -2.54 14.08 13.00
CA LEU A 309 -2.06 14.50 14.31
C LEU A 309 -2.17 16.01 14.52
N THR A 310 -2.86 16.74 13.64
CA THR A 310 -3.04 18.19 13.76
C THR A 310 -3.59 18.64 15.12
N PRO A 311 -4.49 17.89 15.82
CA PRO A 311 -4.90 18.24 17.18
C PRO A 311 -3.76 18.35 18.19
N PHE A 312 -2.63 17.65 17.97
CA PHE A 312 -1.44 17.67 18.82
C PHE A 312 -0.40 18.73 18.39
N ALA A 313 -0.57 19.39 17.25
CA ALA A 313 0.45 20.30 16.73
C ALA A 313 0.76 21.47 17.70
N ALA A 314 -0.22 21.97 18.45
CA ALA A 314 0.02 23.02 19.45
C ALA A 314 1.00 22.57 20.56
N LEU A 315 0.95 21.30 20.96
CA LEU A 315 1.88 20.72 21.93
C LEU A 315 3.30 20.68 21.35
N LEU A 316 3.41 20.20 20.12
CA LEU A 316 4.69 20.03 19.43
C LEU A 316 5.33 21.35 18.97
N ASN A 317 4.57 22.46 18.91
CA ASN A 317 5.03 23.79 18.48
C ASN A 317 5.76 24.58 19.59
N ASP A 318 5.96 24.03 20.78
CA ASP A 318 6.62 24.72 21.89
C ASP A 318 8.14 24.90 21.69
N GLY A 319 8.72 24.19 20.70
CA GLY A 319 10.13 24.25 20.35
C GLY A 319 11.01 23.29 21.17
N ARG A 320 10.41 22.38 21.93
CA ARG A 320 11.10 21.32 22.68
C ARG A 320 11.08 20.01 21.93
N PRO A 321 11.96 19.07 22.27
CA PRO A 321 11.88 17.71 21.80
C PRO A 321 10.69 16.96 22.42
N HIS A 322 9.95 16.19 21.61
CA HIS A 322 8.79 15.39 22.00
C HIS A 322 8.96 13.94 21.58
N ALA A 323 8.51 13.00 22.39
CA ALA A 323 8.48 11.60 22.04
C ALA A 323 7.28 11.29 21.12
N VAL A 324 7.57 10.77 19.93
CA VAL A 324 6.55 10.20 19.03
C VAL A 324 6.85 8.72 18.89
N GLU A 325 5.92 7.87 19.31
CA GLU A 325 6.14 6.44 19.40
C GLU A 325 5.06 5.68 18.61
N VAL A 326 5.47 4.62 17.93
CA VAL A 326 4.57 3.68 17.23
C VAL A 326 4.66 2.32 17.88
N SER A 327 3.51 1.70 18.12
CA SER A 327 3.41 0.35 18.69
C SER A 327 2.31 -0.45 17.99
N VAL A 328 2.35 -1.76 18.13
CA VAL A 328 1.28 -2.66 17.67
C VAL A 328 0.72 -3.39 18.87
N ALA A 329 -0.56 -3.15 19.16
CA ALA A 329 -1.28 -3.86 20.22
C ALA A 329 -1.63 -5.29 19.79
N GLY A 330 -1.68 -6.21 20.73
CA GLY A 330 -1.97 -7.63 20.50
C GLY A 330 -0.74 -8.48 20.13
N VAL A 331 0.43 -7.88 19.96
CA VAL A 331 1.70 -8.63 19.77
C VAL A 331 2.11 -9.23 21.12
N PRO A 332 2.37 -10.56 21.20
CA PRO A 332 2.78 -11.20 22.43
C PRO A 332 4.09 -10.62 22.97
N ALA A 333 4.20 -10.54 24.30
CA ALA A 333 5.42 -10.05 24.95
C ALA A 333 6.65 -10.90 24.54
N GLY A 334 7.70 -10.24 24.12
CA GLY A 334 8.94 -10.90 23.67
C GLY A 334 8.90 -11.45 22.25
N GLN A 335 7.77 -11.37 21.53
CA GLN A 335 7.74 -11.62 20.10
C GLN A 335 8.17 -10.38 19.33
N SER A 336 8.99 -10.61 18.30
CA SER A 336 9.32 -9.62 17.26
C SER A 336 8.57 -9.97 15.97
N GLY A 337 8.65 -9.14 14.97
CA GLY A 337 8.07 -9.44 13.65
C GLY A 337 7.23 -8.29 13.09
N TRP A 338 7.13 -7.16 13.79
CA TRP A 338 6.55 -5.95 13.25
C TRP A 338 7.61 -4.91 12.94
N SER A 339 7.55 -4.38 11.73
CA SER A 339 8.31 -3.21 11.31
C SER A 339 7.33 -2.05 11.14
N VAL A 340 7.56 -0.96 11.89
CA VAL A 340 6.63 0.17 11.98
C VAL A 340 7.34 1.52 11.82
N PRO A 341 8.24 1.71 10.83
CA PRO A 341 8.84 3.02 10.60
C PRO A 341 7.77 4.06 10.27
N ALA A 342 8.02 5.28 10.70
CA ALA A 342 7.07 6.37 10.54
C ALA A 342 7.76 7.66 10.07
N ASN A 343 6.99 8.47 9.33
CA ASN A 343 7.37 9.81 8.91
C ASN A 343 6.34 10.81 9.39
N LEU A 344 6.77 11.99 9.86
CA LEU A 344 5.92 13.13 10.10
C LEU A 344 5.95 14.06 8.89
N LEU A 345 4.78 14.46 8.43
CA LEU A 345 4.57 15.42 7.35
C LEU A 345 3.98 16.70 7.92
N LEU A 346 4.68 17.83 7.78
CA LEU A 346 4.35 19.07 8.44
C LEU A 346 4.13 20.20 7.43
N TRP A 347 3.03 20.94 7.59
CA TRP A 347 2.73 22.17 6.87
C TRP A 347 2.87 23.35 7.82
N GLN A 348 3.57 24.39 7.38
CA GLN A 348 3.89 25.56 8.19
C GLN A 348 3.03 26.76 7.79
N ASP A 349 2.56 27.50 8.79
CA ASP A 349 1.98 28.82 8.61
C ASP A 349 3.10 29.85 8.40
N HIS A 350 3.36 30.21 7.16
CA HIS A 350 4.40 31.19 6.83
C HIS A 350 4.05 32.63 7.25
N GLY A 351 2.80 32.91 7.65
CA GLY A 351 2.37 34.18 8.20
C GLY A 351 2.68 34.35 9.69
N ARG A 352 3.14 33.27 10.37
CA ARG A 352 3.47 33.30 11.79
C ARG A 352 4.82 32.65 12.09
N ARG A 353 5.52 33.17 13.09
CA ARG A 353 6.73 32.52 13.62
C ARG A 353 6.41 31.39 14.58
N THR A 354 5.26 31.47 15.26
CA THR A 354 4.77 30.45 16.18
C THR A 354 3.26 30.36 16.03
N VAL A 355 2.75 29.17 15.88
CA VAL A 355 1.33 28.83 15.92
C VAL A 355 1.04 28.22 17.27
N THR A 356 0.20 28.91 18.04
CA THR A 356 -0.25 28.45 19.36
C THR A 356 -1.60 27.75 19.26
N GLY A 357 -2.01 27.11 20.33
CA GLY A 357 -3.30 26.42 20.39
C GLY A 357 -3.40 25.51 21.62
N ALA A 358 -4.32 24.59 21.59
CA ALA A 358 -4.46 23.56 22.62
C ALA A 358 -5.17 22.32 22.13
N LEU A 359 -4.83 21.19 22.72
CA LEU A 359 -5.64 19.97 22.68
C LEU A 359 -6.86 20.19 23.59
N THR A 360 -8.08 20.04 23.07
CA THR A 360 -9.33 20.36 23.78
C THR A 360 -10.15 19.12 24.14
N ARG A 361 -9.94 18.02 23.41
CA ARG A 361 -10.63 16.76 23.65
C ARG A 361 -9.68 15.59 23.39
N HIS A 362 -9.73 14.63 24.30
CA HIS A 362 -9.05 13.34 24.16
C HIS A 362 -9.93 12.29 24.82
N GLN A 363 -10.62 11.51 24.02
CA GLN A 363 -11.53 10.47 24.48
C GLN A 363 -11.26 9.18 23.72
N GLN A 364 -11.19 8.08 24.43
CA GLN A 364 -11.09 6.74 23.86
C GLN A 364 -12.07 5.82 24.61
N THR A 365 -12.51 4.78 23.93
CA THR A 365 -13.14 3.62 24.58
C THR A 365 -12.05 2.71 25.12
N GLU A 366 -12.39 1.79 26.01
CA GLU A 366 -11.51 0.65 26.27
C GLU A 366 -11.43 -0.21 25.02
N PRO A 367 -10.23 -0.66 24.59
CA PRO A 367 -10.11 -1.60 23.50
C PRO A 367 -10.83 -2.90 23.81
N VAL A 368 -11.63 -3.38 22.89
CA VAL A 368 -12.30 -4.68 22.98
C VAL A 368 -11.52 -5.69 22.14
N ASN A 369 -11.23 -6.84 22.74
CA ASN A 369 -10.68 -8.01 22.05
C ASN A 369 -11.21 -9.26 22.74
N THR A 370 -12.02 -10.03 22.02
CA THR A 370 -12.73 -11.18 22.59
C THR A 370 -12.55 -12.41 21.69
N PRO A 371 -11.42 -13.13 21.83
CA PRO A 371 -11.24 -14.42 21.18
C PRO A 371 -12.04 -15.50 21.96
N ARG A 372 -12.84 -16.28 21.24
CA ARG A 372 -13.64 -17.38 21.78
C ARG A 372 -13.26 -18.67 21.08
N TYR A 373 -12.44 -19.47 21.74
CA TYR A 373 -12.03 -20.77 21.26
C TYR A 373 -13.06 -21.83 21.64
N THR A 374 -13.41 -22.69 20.68
CA THR A 374 -14.24 -23.87 20.83
C THR A 374 -13.47 -25.09 20.35
N ALA A 375 -13.18 -26.01 21.23
CA ALA A 375 -12.56 -27.29 20.89
C ALA A 375 -13.55 -28.19 20.14
N GLY A 376 -13.04 -28.88 19.13
CA GLY A 376 -13.83 -29.77 18.28
C GLY A 376 -13.02 -30.34 17.13
N SER A 377 -13.67 -30.99 16.20
CA SER A 377 -13.07 -31.40 14.92
C SER A 377 -14.03 -30.99 13.80
N PRO A 378 -13.78 -29.82 13.16
CA PRO A 378 -12.63 -28.92 13.34
C PRO A 378 -12.68 -28.12 14.64
N HIS A 379 -11.55 -27.60 15.11
CA HIS A 379 -11.44 -26.53 16.09
C HIS A 379 -11.99 -25.22 15.50
N ARG A 380 -12.42 -24.30 16.39
CA ARG A 380 -12.96 -23.01 15.96
C ARG A 380 -12.53 -21.88 16.89
N LEU A 381 -12.10 -20.77 16.33
CA LEU A 381 -11.88 -19.51 17.01
C LEU A 381 -12.73 -18.41 16.38
N ASP A 382 -13.68 -17.87 17.13
CA ASP A 382 -14.39 -16.65 16.76
C ASP A 382 -13.78 -15.46 17.51
N THR A 383 -13.39 -14.41 16.80
CA THR A 383 -12.82 -13.20 17.42
C THR A 383 -13.64 -11.98 17.05
N THR A 384 -13.91 -11.15 18.05
CA THR A 384 -14.44 -9.80 17.84
C THR A 384 -13.53 -8.80 18.53
N GLY A 385 -13.28 -7.67 17.89
CA GLY A 385 -12.43 -6.61 18.43
C GLY A 385 -12.87 -5.23 17.96
N GLY A 386 -12.43 -4.20 18.68
CA GLY A 386 -12.72 -2.83 18.31
C GLY A 386 -12.18 -1.80 19.31
N HIS A 387 -12.03 -0.59 18.83
CA HIS A 387 -11.55 0.55 19.61
C HIS A 387 -12.02 1.85 18.96
N SER A 388 -12.28 2.89 19.74
CA SER A 388 -12.61 4.23 19.25
C SER A 388 -11.77 5.28 19.94
N LEU A 389 -11.27 6.24 19.16
CA LEU A 389 -10.52 7.39 19.63
C LEU A 389 -11.11 8.65 19.01
N THR A 390 -11.34 9.69 19.84
CA THR A 390 -11.67 11.03 19.39
C THR A 390 -10.69 12.02 20.01
N VAL A 391 -9.99 12.76 19.15
CA VAL A 391 -9.08 13.84 19.54
C VAL A 391 -9.50 15.14 18.87
N SER A 392 -9.44 16.25 19.59
CA SER A 392 -9.75 17.58 19.06
C SER A 392 -8.79 18.61 19.60
N GLY A 393 -8.36 19.53 18.76
CA GLY A 393 -7.51 20.65 19.13
C GLY A 393 -7.78 21.86 18.25
N TYR A 394 -7.30 23.03 18.66
CA TYR A 394 -7.33 24.21 17.83
C TYR A 394 -5.93 24.82 17.70
N LEU A 395 -5.73 25.53 16.60
CA LEU A 395 -4.54 26.29 16.29
C LEU A 395 -4.93 27.72 15.95
N ASP A 396 -4.22 28.70 16.53
CA ASP A 396 -4.35 30.12 16.21
C ASP A 396 -3.36 30.50 15.11
N THR A 397 -3.80 30.35 13.87
CA THR A 397 -3.00 30.57 12.66
C THR A 397 -3.10 32.02 12.17
N SER A 398 -2.29 32.40 11.16
CA SER A 398 -2.42 33.69 10.47
C SER A 398 -3.76 33.87 9.75
N HIS A 399 -4.46 32.76 9.50
CA HIS A 399 -5.77 32.74 8.85
C HIS A 399 -6.95 32.73 9.83
N GLY A 400 -6.67 32.84 11.13
CA GLY A 400 -7.63 32.73 12.23
C GLY A 400 -7.52 31.38 12.96
N ARG A 401 -8.47 31.19 13.90
CA ARG A 401 -8.52 29.93 14.66
C ARG A 401 -9.07 28.81 13.80
N VAL A 402 -8.31 27.72 13.72
CA VAL A 402 -8.69 26.49 13.03
C VAL A 402 -8.81 25.36 14.05
N THR A 403 -9.98 24.74 14.13
CA THR A 403 -10.22 23.57 14.97
C THR A 403 -10.17 22.32 14.09
N THR A 404 -9.43 21.31 14.55
CA THR A 404 -9.38 19.97 13.94
C THR A 404 -9.89 18.96 14.94
N THR A 405 -10.83 18.13 14.50
CA THR A 405 -11.35 16.98 15.24
C THR A 405 -11.16 15.72 14.39
N VAL A 406 -10.53 14.71 14.97
CA VAL A 406 -10.35 13.39 14.39
C VAL A 406 -11.09 12.38 15.24
N THR A 407 -11.97 11.61 14.62
CA THR A 407 -12.61 10.44 15.24
C THR A 407 -12.29 9.23 14.39
N ARG A 408 -11.74 8.17 15.01
CA ARG A 408 -11.46 6.91 14.33
C ARG A 408 -12.04 5.75 15.15
N THR A 409 -12.70 4.83 14.45
CA THR A 409 -13.36 3.66 15.04
C THR A 409 -12.91 2.43 14.29
N LEU A 410 -12.40 1.46 15.03
CA LEU A 410 -11.96 0.17 14.52
C LEU A 410 -12.97 -0.90 14.92
N ALA A 411 -13.21 -1.86 14.01
CA ALA A 411 -13.93 -3.10 14.31
C ALA A 411 -13.27 -4.26 13.58
N HIS A 412 -13.24 -5.41 14.24
CA HIS A 412 -12.71 -6.64 13.69
C HIS A 412 -13.66 -7.80 14.01
N THR A 413 -13.87 -8.66 13.02
CA THR A 413 -14.53 -9.95 13.21
C THR A 413 -13.77 -11.01 12.41
N SER A 414 -13.56 -12.18 13.01
CA SER A 414 -13.00 -13.33 12.30
C SER A 414 -13.58 -14.64 12.81
N ALA A 415 -13.61 -15.61 11.92
CA ALA A 415 -13.91 -17.02 12.22
C ALA A 415 -12.80 -17.87 11.59
N HIS A 416 -12.00 -18.52 12.42
CA HIS A 416 -10.90 -19.39 12.04
C HIS A 416 -11.24 -20.82 12.47
N THR A 417 -11.11 -21.79 11.55
CA THR A 417 -11.36 -23.21 11.81
C THR A 417 -10.21 -24.04 11.27
N TRP A 418 -9.78 -25.06 12.03
CA TRP A 418 -8.68 -25.93 11.63
C TRP A 418 -8.83 -27.33 12.20
N THR A 419 -8.18 -28.32 11.60
CA THR A 419 -8.08 -29.70 12.09
C THR A 419 -6.86 -29.87 13.01
N ASP A 420 -6.79 -30.96 13.79
CA ASP A 420 -5.67 -31.23 14.70
C ASP A 420 -4.30 -31.26 14.00
N GLY A 421 -4.23 -31.71 12.74
CA GLY A 421 -3.01 -31.72 11.94
C GLY A 421 -2.82 -30.48 11.09
N GLU A 422 -3.70 -29.48 11.19
CA GLU A 422 -3.76 -28.31 10.32
C GLU A 422 -3.88 -28.67 8.82
N ASP A 423 -4.33 -29.91 8.52
CA ASP A 423 -4.55 -30.36 7.14
C ASP A 423 -5.73 -29.65 6.46
N ARG A 424 -6.58 -29.04 7.26
CA ARG A 424 -7.59 -28.08 6.84
C ARG A 424 -7.50 -26.86 7.74
N ASP A 425 -7.35 -25.71 7.12
CA ASP A 425 -7.23 -24.41 7.76
C ASP A 425 -8.06 -23.40 6.97
N ALA A 426 -9.05 -22.79 7.60
CA ALA A 426 -9.95 -21.85 6.94
C ALA A 426 -10.21 -20.61 7.81
N LEU A 427 -10.09 -19.43 7.19
CA LEU A 427 -10.31 -18.13 7.80
C LEU A 427 -11.32 -17.32 7.01
N THR A 428 -12.30 -16.74 7.69
CA THR A 428 -13.07 -15.59 7.20
C THR A 428 -12.88 -14.44 8.16
N ALA A 429 -12.41 -13.29 7.66
CA ALA A 429 -12.11 -12.13 8.50
C ALA A 429 -12.47 -10.81 7.83
N GLU A 430 -12.89 -9.84 8.64
CA GLU A 430 -13.16 -8.47 8.24
C GLU A 430 -12.54 -7.50 9.25
N TRP A 431 -11.87 -6.47 8.73
CA TRP A 431 -11.34 -5.33 9.48
C TRP A 431 -11.97 -4.05 8.94
N ARG A 432 -12.59 -3.29 9.82
CA ARG A 432 -13.13 -1.96 9.52
C ARG A 432 -12.31 -0.89 10.22
N ASP A 433 -12.06 0.19 9.49
CA ASP A 433 -11.31 1.36 9.96
C ASP A 433 -12.00 2.62 9.44
N ASP A 434 -12.88 3.17 10.25
CA ASP A 434 -13.71 4.32 9.92
C ASP A 434 -13.13 5.60 10.55
N GLU A 435 -12.73 6.55 9.70
CA GLU A 435 -12.15 7.82 10.12
C GLU A 435 -13.03 9.00 9.69
N THR A 436 -13.22 9.94 10.59
CA THR A 436 -13.82 11.25 10.31
C THR A 436 -12.88 12.35 10.77
N VAL A 437 -12.42 13.17 9.85
CA VAL A 437 -11.60 14.37 10.12
C VAL A 437 -12.43 15.61 9.78
N THR A 438 -12.60 16.52 10.74
CA THR A 438 -13.22 17.83 10.52
C THR A 438 -12.21 18.91 10.81
N THR A 439 -11.88 19.73 9.82
CA THR A 439 -10.93 20.85 9.95
C THR A 439 -11.50 22.08 9.27
N GLY A 440 -11.60 23.21 9.99
CA GLY A 440 -12.04 24.48 9.43
C GLY A 440 -13.40 24.45 8.70
N GLY A 441 -14.33 23.60 9.15
CA GLY A 441 -15.65 23.42 8.53
C GLY A 441 -15.69 22.43 7.36
N VAL A 442 -14.57 21.86 6.95
CA VAL A 442 -14.51 20.75 5.98
C VAL A 442 -14.50 19.42 6.73
N THR A 443 -15.37 18.51 6.36
CA THR A 443 -15.40 17.16 6.95
C THR A 443 -15.06 16.11 5.88
N THR A 444 -14.06 15.31 6.16
CA THR A 444 -13.70 14.11 5.38
C THR A 444 -14.08 12.88 6.18
N ARG A 445 -14.86 11.98 5.57
CA ARG A 445 -15.16 10.66 6.11
C ARG A 445 -14.55 9.61 5.21
N THR A 446 -13.82 8.66 5.79
CA THR A 446 -13.24 7.53 5.08
C THR A 446 -13.63 6.26 5.81
N ALA A 447 -14.38 5.40 5.14
CA ALA A 447 -14.67 4.05 5.60
C ALA A 447 -13.77 3.08 4.83
N ARG A 448 -12.95 2.32 5.55
CA ARG A 448 -12.09 1.27 4.99
C ARG A 448 -12.57 -0.08 5.47
N THR A 449 -12.56 -1.05 4.57
CA THR A 449 -12.86 -2.45 4.90
C THR A 449 -11.85 -3.34 4.19
N HIS A 450 -11.15 -4.15 4.97
CA HIS A 450 -10.29 -5.21 4.47
C HIS A 450 -10.96 -6.54 4.77
N THR A 451 -10.95 -7.45 3.80
CA THR A 451 -11.56 -8.77 3.95
C THR A 451 -10.59 -9.86 3.51
N MET A 452 -10.65 -10.99 4.20
CA MET A 452 -9.94 -12.20 3.86
C MET A 452 -10.90 -13.38 4.02
N ASP A 453 -10.98 -14.21 2.98
CA ASP A 453 -11.71 -15.46 2.98
C ASP A 453 -10.84 -16.52 2.32
N GLY A 454 -10.33 -17.46 3.09
CA GLY A 454 -9.35 -18.42 2.62
C GLY A 454 -9.52 -19.79 3.26
N GLU A 455 -9.22 -20.83 2.47
CA GLU A 455 -9.13 -22.21 2.93
C GLU A 455 -7.94 -22.90 2.28
N THR A 456 -7.11 -23.53 3.11
CA THR A 456 -6.06 -24.45 2.69
C THR A 456 -6.40 -25.86 3.13
N THR A 457 -6.29 -26.83 2.23
CA THR A 457 -6.51 -28.25 2.51
C THR A 457 -5.37 -29.10 2.00
N LEU A 458 -4.91 -30.05 2.81
CA LEU A 458 -3.95 -31.08 2.41
C LEU A 458 -4.66 -32.44 2.42
N GLY A 459 -4.91 -33.00 1.24
CA GLY A 459 -5.57 -34.30 1.08
C GLY A 459 -4.65 -35.48 1.42
N ALA A 460 -5.24 -36.64 1.68
CA ALA A 460 -4.51 -37.90 1.93
C ALA A 460 -3.61 -38.31 0.72
N ASP A 461 -3.91 -37.81 -0.45
CA ASP A 461 -3.13 -37.96 -1.70
C ASP A 461 -1.97 -36.94 -1.80
N SER A 462 -1.67 -36.22 -0.74
CA SER A 462 -0.70 -35.12 -0.69
C SER A 462 -1.02 -33.94 -1.62
N ARG A 463 -2.28 -33.79 -2.08
CA ARG A 463 -2.72 -32.60 -2.81
C ARG A 463 -3.00 -31.47 -1.83
N LEU A 464 -2.19 -30.42 -1.92
CA LEU A 464 -2.44 -29.18 -1.19
C LEU A 464 -3.21 -28.24 -2.13
N ARG A 465 -4.39 -27.79 -1.67
CA ARG A 465 -5.20 -26.80 -2.37
C ARG A 465 -5.40 -25.59 -1.48
N THR A 466 -5.28 -24.40 -2.06
CA THR A 466 -5.63 -23.15 -1.40
C THR A 466 -6.61 -22.37 -2.28
N VAL A 467 -7.74 -21.98 -1.68
CA VAL A 467 -8.68 -21.01 -2.25
C VAL A 467 -8.60 -19.75 -1.40
N LEU A 468 -8.47 -18.58 -2.03
CA LEU A 468 -8.30 -17.33 -1.30
C LEU A 468 -9.01 -16.18 -2.00
N GLY A 469 -9.74 -15.38 -1.21
CA GLY A 469 -10.33 -14.11 -1.59
C GLY A 469 -9.80 -12.99 -0.68
N LEU A 470 -9.33 -11.90 -1.26
CA LEU A 470 -8.88 -10.69 -0.56
C LEU A 470 -9.66 -9.48 -1.06
N GLY A 471 -10.00 -8.57 -0.15
CA GLY A 471 -10.64 -7.30 -0.48
C GLY A 471 -9.99 -6.12 0.22
N ASP A 472 -9.72 -5.05 -0.54
CA ASP A 472 -9.29 -3.74 -0.04
C ASP A 472 -10.26 -2.69 -0.55
N ARG A 473 -11.12 -2.19 0.32
CA ARG A 473 -12.16 -1.21 -0.02
C ARG A 473 -11.98 0.06 0.79
N ALA A 474 -12.18 1.21 0.11
CA ALA A 474 -12.23 2.51 0.76
C ALA A 474 -13.30 3.38 0.12
N ASP A 475 -14.12 4.03 0.95
CA ASP A 475 -15.13 5.02 0.52
C ASP A 475 -14.83 6.33 1.25
N THR A 476 -14.32 7.31 0.50
CA THR A 476 -13.98 8.62 1.05
C THR A 476 -14.98 9.66 0.55
N THR A 477 -15.65 10.36 1.47
CA THR A 477 -16.57 11.44 1.16
C THR A 477 -16.10 12.74 1.81
N VAL A 478 -16.02 13.80 1.03
CA VAL A 478 -15.62 15.14 1.49
C VAL A 478 -16.81 16.09 1.43
N TYR A 479 -17.14 16.65 2.57
CA TYR A 479 -18.21 17.67 2.73
C TYR A 479 -17.57 19.06 2.89
N ARG A 480 -17.98 19.98 2.02
CA ARG A 480 -17.55 21.40 2.07
C ARG A 480 -18.77 22.30 2.18
N PRO A 481 -18.75 23.36 3.01
CA PRO A 481 -19.85 24.31 3.08
C PRO A 481 -20.20 24.87 1.70
N GLY A 482 -21.49 24.87 1.36
CA GLY A 482 -22.01 25.42 0.11
C GLY A 482 -21.62 24.69 -1.17
N ARG A 483 -21.10 23.45 -1.07
CA ARG A 483 -20.74 22.62 -2.24
C ARG A 483 -21.32 21.20 -2.12
N PRO A 484 -21.64 20.54 -3.24
CA PRO A 484 -21.98 19.12 -3.23
C PRO A 484 -20.84 18.30 -2.63
N ALA A 485 -21.19 17.18 -1.99
CA ALA A 485 -20.21 16.25 -1.48
C ALA A 485 -19.41 15.61 -2.63
N SER A 486 -18.09 15.50 -2.42
CA SER A 486 -17.19 14.81 -3.36
C SER A 486 -16.93 13.40 -2.82
N ARG A 487 -17.00 12.38 -3.66
CA ARG A 487 -16.86 10.99 -3.25
C ARG A 487 -15.84 10.24 -4.11
N THR A 488 -14.96 9.50 -3.44
CA THR A 488 -14.00 8.59 -4.07
C THR A 488 -14.23 7.18 -3.52
N ARG A 489 -14.27 6.19 -4.40
CA ARG A 489 -14.41 4.77 -4.03
C ARG A 489 -13.30 3.95 -4.63
N LEU A 490 -12.62 3.19 -3.80
CA LEU A 490 -11.72 2.10 -4.16
C LEU A 490 -12.40 0.77 -3.84
N ASP A 491 -12.28 -0.18 -4.77
CA ASP A 491 -12.66 -1.58 -4.58
C ASP A 491 -11.63 -2.44 -5.32
N HIS A 492 -10.67 -2.97 -4.57
CA HIS A 492 -9.61 -3.85 -5.06
C HIS A 492 -9.88 -5.25 -4.52
N THR A 493 -10.08 -6.21 -5.40
CA THR A 493 -10.40 -7.59 -5.06
C THR A 493 -9.43 -8.54 -5.75
N TYR A 494 -8.99 -9.54 -5.00
CA TYR A 494 -8.17 -10.63 -5.49
C TYR A 494 -8.85 -11.95 -5.15
N THR A 495 -8.87 -12.89 -6.09
CA THR A 495 -9.30 -14.27 -5.85
C THR A 495 -8.33 -15.23 -6.50
N GLY A 496 -8.08 -16.37 -5.86
CA GLY A 496 -7.21 -17.38 -6.38
C GLY A 496 -7.61 -18.78 -5.93
N ASP A 497 -7.35 -19.77 -6.79
CA ASP A 497 -7.51 -21.21 -6.51
C ASP A 497 -6.31 -21.93 -7.12
N ALA A 498 -5.51 -22.58 -6.29
CA ALA A 498 -4.33 -23.31 -6.74
C ALA A 498 -4.16 -24.63 -6.00
N THR A 499 -3.69 -25.63 -6.71
CA THR A 499 -3.47 -26.98 -6.18
C THR A 499 -2.14 -27.52 -6.69
N TYR A 500 -1.40 -28.21 -5.83
CA TYR A 500 -0.18 -28.91 -6.21
C TYR A 500 0.08 -30.11 -5.30
N THR A 501 0.94 -31.05 -5.73
CA THR A 501 1.39 -32.16 -4.87
C THR A 501 2.46 -31.66 -3.90
N TYR A 502 2.15 -31.67 -2.61
CA TYR A 502 3.03 -31.21 -1.52
C TYR A 502 4.13 -32.25 -1.23
N GLY A 503 5.29 -31.77 -0.77
CA GLY A 503 6.38 -32.64 -0.30
C GLY A 503 7.22 -33.30 -1.40
N VAL A 504 6.96 -33.01 -2.68
CA VAL A 504 7.70 -33.57 -3.81
C VAL A 504 8.58 -32.53 -4.52
N PRO A 505 9.61 -32.93 -5.28
CA PRO A 505 10.36 -32.06 -6.16
C PRO A 505 9.45 -31.27 -7.12
N ARG A 506 9.95 -30.14 -7.62
CA ARG A 506 9.13 -29.20 -8.40
C ARG A 506 8.50 -29.82 -9.65
N ASP A 507 9.25 -30.62 -10.39
CA ASP A 507 8.86 -31.34 -11.62
C ASP A 507 7.78 -32.41 -11.40
N GLN A 508 7.51 -32.77 -10.14
CA GLN A 508 6.49 -33.74 -9.73
C GLN A 508 5.27 -33.10 -9.06
N ARG A 509 5.23 -31.76 -9.00
CA ARG A 509 4.15 -31.04 -8.27
C ARG A 509 2.81 -31.07 -8.97
N HIS A 510 2.77 -31.22 -10.29
CA HIS A 510 1.53 -31.20 -11.08
C HIS A 510 0.63 -30.03 -10.67
N ALA A 511 1.21 -28.82 -10.67
CA ALA A 511 0.57 -27.63 -10.12
C ALA A 511 -0.38 -27.02 -11.15
N VAL A 512 -1.57 -26.67 -10.68
CA VAL A 512 -2.55 -25.89 -11.43
C VAL A 512 -3.03 -24.73 -10.56
N GLY A 513 -3.37 -23.60 -11.17
CA GLY A 513 -3.88 -22.47 -10.42
C GLY A 513 -4.36 -21.33 -11.31
N THR A 514 -5.39 -20.67 -10.84
CA THR A 514 -5.97 -19.50 -11.48
C THR A 514 -6.07 -18.35 -10.48
N THR A 515 -5.87 -17.13 -10.97
CA THR A 515 -6.08 -15.92 -10.16
C THR A 515 -6.90 -14.91 -10.92
N THR A 516 -7.61 -14.06 -10.21
CA THR A 516 -8.26 -12.86 -10.73
C THR A 516 -7.94 -11.70 -9.81
N ASP A 517 -7.31 -10.68 -10.35
CA ASP A 517 -7.03 -9.41 -9.69
C ASP A 517 -7.84 -8.30 -10.36
N ARG A 518 -8.68 -7.59 -9.61
CA ARG A 518 -9.51 -6.52 -10.15
C ARG A 518 -9.42 -5.28 -9.29
N TYR A 519 -8.97 -4.18 -9.89
CA TYR A 519 -8.88 -2.87 -9.27
C TYR A 519 -9.91 -1.92 -9.86
N ARG A 520 -10.78 -1.35 -9.04
CA ARG A 520 -11.77 -0.34 -9.42
C ARG A 520 -11.60 0.92 -8.58
N LEU A 521 -11.42 2.04 -9.25
CA LEU A 521 -11.36 3.35 -8.63
C LEU A 521 -12.37 4.27 -9.29
N ARG A 522 -13.25 4.90 -8.50
CA ARG A 522 -14.16 5.92 -8.95
C ARG A 522 -13.87 7.21 -8.19
N THR A 523 -13.65 8.29 -8.93
CA THR A 523 -13.41 9.63 -8.42
C THR A 523 -14.41 10.60 -9.02
N PRO A 524 -14.54 11.84 -8.52
CA PRO A 524 -15.36 12.87 -9.19
C PRO A 524 -14.91 13.17 -10.62
N ASP A 525 -13.62 12.94 -10.92
CA ASP A 525 -12.99 13.30 -12.20
C ASP A 525 -12.96 12.13 -13.21
N GLY A 526 -13.41 10.94 -12.80
CA GLY A 526 -13.42 9.76 -13.68
C GLY A 526 -13.35 8.44 -12.94
N CYS A 527 -13.18 7.38 -13.71
CA CYS A 527 -13.07 6.03 -13.19
C CYS A 527 -11.88 5.27 -13.81
N TYR A 528 -11.45 4.23 -13.11
CA TYR A 528 -10.50 3.24 -13.56
C TYR A 528 -11.03 1.86 -13.14
N ASP A 529 -11.07 0.91 -14.06
CA ASP A 529 -11.47 -0.49 -13.82
C ASP A 529 -10.54 -1.37 -14.64
N HIS A 530 -9.79 -2.23 -13.98
CA HIS A 530 -8.80 -3.10 -14.62
C HIS A 530 -8.91 -4.49 -14.01
N THR A 531 -8.98 -5.50 -14.87
CA THR A 531 -9.08 -6.91 -14.48
C THR A 531 -7.97 -7.70 -15.15
N LEU A 532 -7.22 -8.41 -14.34
CA LEU A 532 -6.21 -9.38 -14.76
C LEU A 532 -6.67 -10.77 -14.35
N ARG A 533 -6.53 -11.75 -15.25
CA ARG A 533 -6.73 -13.18 -14.91
C ARG A 533 -5.55 -13.99 -15.38
N THR A 534 -5.12 -14.90 -14.54
CA THR A 534 -4.04 -15.83 -14.86
C THR A 534 -4.50 -17.27 -14.77
N ALA A 535 -3.86 -18.14 -15.53
CA ALA A 535 -4.02 -19.58 -15.42
C ALA A 535 -2.66 -20.25 -15.67
N GLN A 536 -2.25 -21.13 -14.77
CA GLN A 536 -1.00 -21.91 -14.85
C GLN A 536 0.23 -21.06 -15.22
N GLY A 537 0.34 -19.87 -14.61
CA GLY A 537 1.50 -18.98 -14.80
C GLY A 537 1.45 -18.07 -16.03
N VAL A 538 0.36 -18.07 -16.81
CA VAL A 538 0.21 -17.15 -17.95
C VAL A 538 -0.97 -16.20 -17.75
N LEU A 539 -0.86 -14.98 -18.28
CA LEU A 539 -1.93 -13.99 -18.30
C LEU A 539 -2.93 -14.36 -19.41
N VAL A 540 -4.16 -14.70 -19.01
CA VAL A 540 -5.24 -15.09 -19.93
C VAL A 540 -6.28 -14.01 -20.16
N GLU A 541 -6.31 -12.98 -19.33
CA GLU A 541 -7.15 -11.80 -19.51
C GLU A 541 -6.42 -10.56 -18.97
N ASP A 542 -6.43 -9.50 -19.76
CA ASP A 542 -6.03 -8.14 -19.40
C ASP A 542 -7.08 -7.21 -19.99
N SER A 543 -8.02 -6.75 -19.16
CA SER A 543 -9.17 -6.00 -19.62
C SER A 543 -9.37 -4.74 -18.78
N SER A 544 -9.70 -3.65 -19.46
CA SER A 544 -10.00 -2.35 -18.84
C SER A 544 -11.44 -1.95 -19.11
N GLY A 545 -12.10 -1.47 -18.05
CA GLY A 545 -13.45 -0.93 -18.08
C GLY A 545 -13.49 0.56 -17.70
N CYS A 546 -14.65 1.15 -17.78
CA CYS A 546 -14.92 2.58 -17.71
C CYS A 546 -14.51 3.30 -18.99
#